data_e5728f5febf1ccb55c932d8c9bafa6ba
#
_entry.id   e5728f5febf1ccb55c932d8c9bafa6ba
#
_cell.length_a   1.000
_cell.length_b   1.000
_cell.length_c   1.000
_cell.angle_alpha   90.00
_cell.angle_beta   90.00
_cell.angle_gamma   90.00
#
_symmetry.space_group_name_H-M   'P 1'
#
loop_
_entity.id
_entity.type
_entity.pdbx_description
1 polymer ?
#
loop_
_entity_poly.entity_id
_entity_poly.type
_entity_poly.pdbx_seq_one_letter_code
_entity_poly.pdbx_strand_id
1 'polypeptide(L)'
;MSTDAATPGVRVKDVMVACADVDVVATFWSSLLARPIVARIGPYIWLERREGVGLGFQSVPADELGPSSIHLDLGAEDPAAEQARIEALGGRRVDGYEDGGFLVMADPEGNRFCVIPVEPFAVDYQGRASYLAPPPA
;
A
#
# COMPACT_ATOMS: atom_id res chain seq x y z
N MET A 1 23.75 5.60 19.39
CA MET A 1 23.10 6.04 19.43
C MET A 1 22.24 6.23 20.12
N SER A 2 21.98 6.57 20.43
CA SER A 2 21.19 6.59 21.16
C SER A 2 20.25 6.91 20.90
N THR A 3 19.80 6.59 20.78
CA THR A 3 18.77 6.75 20.73
C THR A 3 18.04 6.99 21.77
N ASP A 4 18.47 7.52 22.55
CA ASP A 4 17.81 7.92 23.56
C ASP A 4 17.06 9.00 23.33
N ALA A 5 16.77 9.32 22.14
CA ALA A 5 15.75 10.24 21.81
C ALA A 5 14.54 9.91 22.60
N ALA A 6 13.96 10.85 23.23
CA ALA A 6 12.76 10.66 24.01
C ALA A 6 11.74 9.95 23.15
N THR A 7 11.02 9.02 23.73
CA THR A 7 9.90 8.36 23.05
C THR A 7 8.92 9.44 22.61
N PRO A 8 8.59 9.54 21.34
CA PRO A 8 7.64 10.54 20.88
C PRO A 8 6.28 10.33 21.55
N GLY A 9 5.60 11.41 21.89
CA GLY A 9 4.27 11.34 22.46
C GLY A 9 3.22 10.95 21.41
N VAL A 10 3.58 10.98 20.12
CA VAL A 10 2.68 10.68 19.02
C VAL A 10 3.38 9.78 18.02
N ARG A 11 2.66 8.82 17.47
CA ARG A 11 3.17 7.94 16.40
C ARG A 11 2.03 7.54 15.49
N VAL A 12 2.34 7.16 14.27
CA VAL A 12 1.32 6.65 13.35
C VAL A 12 0.88 5.27 13.83
N LYS A 13 -0.40 5.14 14.15
CA LYS A 13 -0.96 3.87 14.61
C LYS A 13 -1.53 3.07 13.46
N ASP A 14 -2.35 3.72 12.65
CA ASP A 14 -3.05 3.04 11.55
C ASP A 14 -3.10 3.93 10.32
N VAL A 15 -3.15 3.31 9.17
CA VAL A 15 -3.57 3.95 7.92
C VAL A 15 -5.01 3.52 7.69
N MET A 16 -5.89 4.49 7.48
CA MET A 16 -7.31 4.22 7.21
C MET A 16 -7.61 4.56 5.76
N VAL A 17 -8.27 3.63 5.07
CA VAL A 17 -8.68 3.81 3.68
C VAL A 17 -10.20 3.99 3.67
N ALA A 18 -10.65 5.15 3.19
CA ALA A 18 -12.08 5.39 3.02
C ALA A 18 -12.55 4.75 1.72
N CYS A 19 -13.69 4.09 1.76
CA CYS A 19 -14.20 3.38 0.59
C CYS A 19 -15.73 3.29 0.64
N ALA A 20 -16.34 3.19 -0.52
CA ALA A 20 -17.78 3.06 -0.62
C ALA A 20 -18.22 1.62 -0.29
N ASP A 21 -17.51 0.64 -0.82
CA ASP A 21 -17.79 -0.77 -0.52
C ASP A 21 -16.65 -1.34 0.31
N VAL A 22 -16.78 -1.21 1.61
CA VAL A 22 -15.72 -1.58 2.54
C VAL A 22 -15.41 -3.07 2.50
N ASP A 23 -16.41 -3.91 2.22
CA ASP A 23 -16.17 -5.36 2.15
C ASP A 23 -15.32 -5.73 0.95
N VAL A 24 -15.60 -5.15 -0.20
CA VAL A 24 -14.81 -5.42 -1.41
C VAL A 24 -13.38 -4.95 -1.22
N VAL A 25 -13.18 -3.73 -0.73
CA VAL A 25 -11.85 -3.14 -0.60
C VAL A 25 -11.05 -3.86 0.48
N ALA A 26 -11.65 -4.14 1.64
CA ALA A 26 -10.95 -4.85 2.70
C ALA A 26 -10.59 -6.28 2.30
N THR A 27 -11.46 -6.96 1.57
CA THR A 27 -11.17 -8.32 1.07
C THR A 27 -10.01 -8.32 0.09
N PHE A 28 -9.98 -7.35 -0.82
CA PHE A 28 -8.87 -7.20 -1.75
C PHE A 28 -7.54 -7.07 -0.99
N TRP A 29 -7.47 -6.13 -0.06
CA TRP A 29 -6.23 -5.86 0.68
C TRP A 29 -5.85 -7.00 1.61
N SER A 30 -6.85 -7.64 2.26
CA SER A 30 -6.63 -8.81 3.09
C SER A 30 -5.96 -9.93 2.29
N SER A 31 -6.46 -10.19 1.08
CA SER A 31 -5.92 -11.23 0.21
C SER A 31 -4.53 -10.85 -0.32
N LEU A 32 -4.37 -9.61 -0.77
CA LEU A 32 -3.10 -9.17 -1.32
C LEU A 32 -1.97 -9.23 -0.29
N LEU A 33 -2.25 -8.77 0.92
CA LEU A 33 -1.24 -8.68 1.98
C LEU A 33 -1.15 -9.94 2.83
N ALA A 34 -2.03 -10.92 2.61
CA ALA A 34 -2.14 -12.11 3.44
C ALA A 34 -2.31 -11.78 4.93
N ARG A 35 -3.14 -10.76 5.19
CA ARG A 35 -3.47 -10.34 6.55
C ARG A 35 -4.95 -10.55 6.77
N PRO A 36 -5.36 -11.43 7.69
CA PRO A 36 -6.78 -11.67 7.90
C PRO A 36 -7.51 -10.45 8.46
N ILE A 37 -8.79 -10.36 8.15
CA ILE A 37 -9.69 -9.40 8.77
C ILE A 37 -9.90 -9.87 10.20
N VAL A 38 -9.63 -9.02 11.18
CA VAL A 38 -9.70 -9.39 12.59
C VAL A 38 -10.78 -8.63 13.37
N ALA A 39 -11.34 -7.57 12.81
CA ALA A 39 -12.37 -6.81 13.49
C ALA A 39 -13.29 -6.12 12.50
N ARG A 40 -14.59 -6.09 12.84
CA ARG A 40 -15.61 -5.34 12.15
C ARG A 40 -16.39 -4.59 13.20
N ILE A 41 -16.28 -3.27 13.21
CA ILE A 41 -16.93 -2.44 14.23
C ILE A 41 -17.62 -1.28 13.52
N GLY A 42 -18.95 -1.31 13.45
CA GLY A 42 -19.69 -0.28 12.75
C GLY A 42 -19.25 -0.14 11.30
N PRO A 43 -18.85 1.05 10.83
CA PRO A 43 -18.40 1.24 9.46
C PRO A 43 -16.95 0.85 9.23
N TYR A 44 -16.29 0.23 10.21
CA TYR A 44 -14.85 -0.03 10.15
C TYR A 44 -14.54 -1.51 10.02
N ILE A 45 -13.52 -1.82 9.22
CA ILE A 45 -12.93 -3.16 9.11
C ILE A 45 -11.44 -3.01 9.32
N TRP A 46 -10.84 -3.91 10.11
CA TRP A 46 -9.42 -3.89 10.42
C TRP A 46 -8.77 -5.19 10.01
N LEU A 47 -7.58 -5.08 9.43
CA LEU A 47 -6.72 -6.24 9.19
C LEU A 47 -5.82 -6.49 10.39
N GLU A 48 -5.34 -7.74 10.49
CA GLU A 48 -4.39 -8.09 11.52
C GLU A 48 -3.16 -7.20 11.42
N ARG A 49 -2.77 -6.61 12.54
CA ARG A 49 -1.58 -5.77 12.58
C ARG A 49 -0.33 -6.63 12.60
N ARG A 50 0.62 -6.30 11.75
CA ARG A 50 1.93 -6.92 11.73
C ARG A 50 2.96 -5.82 11.62
N GLU A 51 3.94 -5.84 12.53
CA GLU A 51 5.06 -4.94 12.40
C GLU A 51 4.72 -3.46 12.19
N GLY A 52 4.33 -2.79 13.20
CA GLY A 52 4.19 -1.33 13.15
C GLY A 52 2.79 -0.86 12.80
N VAL A 53 2.64 -0.20 11.67
CA VAL A 53 1.40 0.50 11.33
C VAL A 53 0.30 -0.48 10.92
N GLY A 54 -0.89 -0.30 11.47
CA GLY A 54 -2.06 -1.08 11.10
C GLY A 54 -2.71 -0.56 9.83
N LEU A 55 -3.61 -1.35 9.27
CA LEU A 55 -4.38 -0.99 8.09
C LEU A 55 -5.85 -1.28 8.35
N GLY A 56 -6.68 -0.28 8.17
CA GLY A 56 -8.11 -0.39 8.35
C GLY A 56 -8.87 0.31 7.23
N PHE A 57 -10.17 0.06 7.18
CA PHE A 57 -11.04 0.55 6.13
C PHE A 57 -12.28 1.14 6.75
N GLN A 58 -12.76 2.23 6.19
CA GLN A 58 -13.93 2.91 6.70
C GLN A 58 -14.94 3.08 5.57
N SER A 59 -16.16 2.60 5.80
CA SER A 59 -17.25 2.81 4.86
C SER A 59 -17.70 4.26 4.92
N VAL A 60 -17.69 4.94 3.78
CA VAL A 60 -18.21 6.30 3.65
C VAL A 60 -19.11 6.36 2.43
N PRO A 61 -20.10 7.28 2.40
CA PRO A 61 -20.91 7.44 1.20
C PRO A 61 -20.05 7.79 -0.02
N ALA A 62 -20.41 7.24 -1.18
CA ALA A 62 -19.61 7.43 -2.39
C ALA A 62 -19.43 8.91 -2.77
N ASP A 63 -20.43 9.75 -2.49
CA ASP A 63 -20.37 11.18 -2.80
C ASP A 63 -19.49 11.97 -1.83
N GLU A 64 -19.02 11.33 -0.76
CA GLU A 64 -18.09 11.95 0.18
C GLU A 64 -16.66 11.53 -0.08
N LEU A 65 -16.42 10.61 -1.03
CA LEU A 65 -15.08 10.21 -1.41
C LEU A 65 -14.48 11.26 -2.34
N GLY A 66 -13.28 11.67 -2.02
CA GLY A 66 -12.53 12.60 -2.85
C GLY A 66 -11.21 12.01 -3.29
N PRO A 67 -10.45 12.70 -4.12
CA PRO A 67 -9.12 12.24 -4.49
C PRO A 67 -8.23 12.21 -3.26
N SER A 68 -7.43 11.17 -3.13
CA SER A 68 -6.47 11.06 -2.03
C SER A 68 -5.11 11.60 -2.46
N SER A 69 -4.49 12.38 -1.59
CA SER A 69 -3.12 12.83 -1.80
C SER A 69 -2.10 11.90 -1.14
N ILE A 70 -2.59 10.86 -0.50
CA ILE A 70 -1.73 9.87 0.17
C ILE A 70 -1.94 8.53 -0.53
N HIS A 71 -0.84 7.81 -0.77
CA HIS A 71 -0.91 6.47 -1.33
C HIS A 71 0.02 5.55 -0.56
N LEU A 72 -0.17 4.25 -0.72
CA LEU A 72 0.69 3.25 -0.12
C LEU A 72 1.76 2.83 -1.12
N ASP A 73 2.94 2.55 -0.61
CA ASP A 73 4.00 1.91 -1.38
C ASP A 73 4.15 0.49 -0.84
N LEU A 74 4.02 -0.49 -1.71
CA LEU A 74 4.22 -1.89 -1.35
C LEU A 74 5.58 -2.34 -1.86
N GLY A 75 6.36 -2.96 -1.00
CA GLY A 75 7.62 -3.57 -1.41
C GLY A 75 7.39 -4.96 -1.97
N ALA A 76 8.02 -5.28 -3.09
CA ALA A 76 7.93 -6.60 -3.71
C ALA A 76 9.28 -7.01 -4.25
N GLU A 77 9.60 -8.29 -4.17
CA GLU A 77 10.83 -8.79 -4.77
C GLU A 77 10.74 -8.74 -6.29
N ASP A 78 9.55 -8.98 -6.83
CA ASP A 78 9.30 -8.95 -8.28
C ASP A 78 7.99 -8.22 -8.56
N PRO A 79 8.04 -6.90 -8.75
CA PRO A 79 6.83 -6.13 -9.03
C PRO A 79 6.03 -6.63 -10.23
N ALA A 80 6.70 -7.09 -11.28
CA ALA A 80 6.01 -7.59 -12.47
C ALA A 80 5.19 -8.85 -12.17
N ALA A 81 5.72 -9.74 -11.33
CA ALA A 81 4.99 -10.94 -10.94
C ALA A 81 3.77 -10.59 -10.09
N GLU A 82 3.88 -9.55 -9.25
CA GLU A 82 2.78 -9.12 -8.42
C GLU A 82 1.67 -8.45 -9.21
N GLN A 83 1.97 -7.88 -10.37
CA GLN A 83 0.96 -7.26 -11.22
C GLN A 83 -0.15 -8.25 -11.57
N ALA A 84 0.21 -9.44 -12.04
CA ALA A 84 -0.78 -10.45 -12.42
C ALA A 84 -1.63 -10.88 -11.22
N ARG A 85 -1.01 -11.02 -10.05
CA ARG A 85 -1.71 -11.40 -8.83
C ARG A 85 -2.67 -10.31 -8.38
N ILE A 86 -2.27 -9.05 -8.43
CA ILE A 86 -3.10 -7.90 -8.08
C ILE A 86 -4.31 -7.83 -9.01
N GLU A 87 -4.10 -8.02 -10.31
CA GLU A 87 -5.18 -8.00 -11.29
C GLU A 87 -6.16 -9.14 -11.06
N ALA A 88 -5.67 -10.32 -10.71
CA ALA A 88 -6.52 -11.45 -10.40
C ALA A 88 -7.39 -11.21 -9.15
N LEU A 89 -6.94 -10.36 -8.24
CA LEU A 89 -7.68 -10.02 -7.03
C LEU A 89 -8.67 -8.85 -7.23
N GLY A 90 -8.68 -8.25 -8.40
CA GLY A 90 -9.61 -7.15 -8.70
C GLY A 90 -8.97 -5.77 -8.81
N GLY A 91 -7.67 -5.69 -8.69
CA GLY A 91 -6.95 -4.45 -8.93
C GLY A 91 -6.72 -4.21 -10.41
N ARG A 92 -6.15 -3.06 -10.75
CA ARG A 92 -5.83 -2.76 -12.13
C ARG A 92 -4.57 -1.90 -12.21
N ARG A 93 -3.88 -2.03 -13.33
CA ARG A 93 -2.73 -1.19 -13.61
C ARG A 93 -3.20 0.19 -14.02
N VAL A 94 -2.61 1.21 -13.44
CA VAL A 94 -2.93 2.61 -13.75
C VAL A 94 -1.91 3.16 -14.73
N ASP A 95 -0.63 2.82 -14.52
CA ASP A 95 0.42 3.30 -15.36
C ASP A 95 1.51 2.24 -15.50
N GLY A 96 2.39 2.42 -16.47
CA GLY A 96 3.53 1.57 -16.68
C GLY A 96 4.57 1.72 -15.58
N TYR A 97 5.73 1.12 -15.82
CA TYR A 97 6.82 1.34 -14.91
C TYR A 97 7.27 2.79 -15.03
N GLU A 98 7.23 3.47 -13.90
CA GLU A 98 7.70 4.83 -13.83
C GLU A 98 9.23 4.86 -13.90
N ASP A 99 9.80 6.04 -14.13
CA ASP A 99 11.23 6.24 -13.98
C ASP A 99 11.57 5.87 -12.55
N GLY A 100 12.47 4.94 -12.35
CA GLY A 100 12.76 4.41 -11.04
C GLY A 100 12.31 2.97 -10.85
N GLY A 101 11.57 2.41 -11.79
CA GLY A 101 11.28 0.99 -11.83
C GLY A 101 10.10 0.52 -10.99
N PHE A 102 9.16 1.39 -10.67
CA PHE A 102 7.99 0.97 -9.90
C PHE A 102 6.71 1.03 -10.72
N LEU A 103 5.74 0.30 -10.26
CA LEU A 103 4.47 0.06 -10.94
C LEU A 103 3.35 0.78 -10.19
N VAL A 104 2.50 1.49 -10.89
CA VAL A 104 1.34 2.15 -10.28
C VAL A 104 0.09 1.33 -10.55
N MET A 105 -0.58 0.92 -9.50
CA MET A 105 -1.79 0.11 -9.55
C MET A 105 -2.93 0.82 -8.82
N ALA A 106 -4.13 0.29 -8.96
CA ALA A 106 -5.29 0.75 -8.20
C ALA A 106 -6.05 -0.44 -7.64
N ASP A 107 -6.65 -0.24 -6.47
CA ASP A 107 -7.51 -1.24 -5.87
C ASP A 107 -8.89 -1.21 -6.54
N PRO A 108 -9.85 -2.08 -6.18
CA PRO A 108 -11.15 -2.13 -6.84
C PRO A 108 -11.93 -0.82 -6.86
N GLU A 109 -11.67 0.09 -5.95
CA GLU A 109 -12.33 1.40 -5.94
C GLU A 109 -11.46 2.52 -6.49
N GLY A 110 -10.31 2.20 -7.05
CA GLY A 110 -9.46 3.19 -7.68
C GLY A 110 -8.45 3.84 -6.74
N ASN A 111 -8.29 3.34 -5.53
CA ASN A 111 -7.26 3.86 -4.63
C ASN A 111 -5.90 3.44 -5.18
N ARG A 112 -5.06 4.41 -5.46
CA ARG A 112 -3.76 4.15 -6.08
C ARG A 112 -2.74 3.71 -5.06
N PHE A 113 -1.87 2.82 -5.48
CA PHE A 113 -0.72 2.37 -4.69
C PHE A 113 0.40 2.01 -5.65
N CYS A 114 1.62 2.06 -5.15
CA CYS A 114 2.80 1.69 -5.94
C CYS A 114 3.33 0.35 -5.49
N VAL A 115 3.89 -0.40 -6.42
CA VAL A 115 4.61 -1.64 -6.13
C VAL A 115 6.06 -1.39 -6.50
N ILE A 116 6.92 -1.43 -5.51
CA ILE A 116 8.30 -0.97 -5.61
C ILE A 116 9.22 -2.13 -5.23
N PRO A 117 10.36 -2.32 -5.93
CA PRO A 117 11.33 -3.31 -5.49
C PRO A 117 11.71 -3.10 -4.01
N VAL A 118 11.82 -4.19 -3.26
CA VAL A 118 12.15 -4.12 -1.84
C VAL A 118 13.48 -3.40 -1.62
N GLU A 119 14.47 -3.73 -2.46
CA GLU A 119 15.76 -3.12 -2.36
C GLU A 119 15.95 -2.10 -3.47
N PRO A 120 16.45 -0.90 -3.17
CA PRO A 120 16.74 0.05 -4.22
C PRO A 120 17.87 -0.45 -5.11
N PHE A 121 17.81 -0.11 -6.39
CA PHE A 121 18.87 -0.43 -7.35
C PHE A 121 20.16 0.31 -6.97
N ALA A 122 20.03 1.54 -6.56
CA ALA A 122 21.17 2.35 -6.14
C ALA A 122 20.73 3.42 -5.17
N VAL A 123 21.64 3.83 -4.30
CA VAL A 123 21.43 4.96 -3.39
C VAL A 123 22.58 5.93 -3.62
N ASP A 124 22.28 7.19 -3.90
CA ASP A 124 23.31 8.18 -4.14
C ASP A 124 23.88 8.74 -2.83
N TYR A 125 24.86 9.62 -2.95
CA TYR A 125 25.52 10.15 -1.77
C TYR A 125 24.63 11.09 -0.93
N GLN A 126 23.49 11.49 -1.47
CA GLN A 126 22.52 12.29 -0.71
C GLN A 126 21.44 11.40 -0.08
N GLY A 127 21.57 10.09 -0.20
CA GLY A 127 20.61 9.14 0.35
C GLY A 127 19.39 8.93 -0.50
N ARG A 128 19.37 9.41 -1.74
CA ARG A 128 18.24 9.21 -2.64
C ARG A 128 18.32 7.83 -3.29
N ALA A 129 17.26 7.08 -3.18
CA ALA A 129 17.19 5.74 -3.75
C ALA A 129 16.68 5.77 -5.18
N SER A 130 17.22 4.91 -6.02
CA SER A 130 16.75 4.67 -7.37
C SER A 130 16.32 3.23 -7.48
N TYR A 131 15.14 3.00 -8.01
CA TYR A 131 14.56 1.67 -8.15
C TYR A 131 14.49 1.22 -9.60
N LEU A 132 15.18 1.91 -10.49
CA LEU A 132 15.20 1.53 -11.90
C LEU A 132 15.73 0.12 -12.02
N ALA A 133 14.91 -0.78 -12.50
CA ALA A 133 15.30 -2.17 -12.64
C ALA A 133 16.36 -2.32 -13.71
N PRO A 134 17.39 -3.13 -13.50
CA PRO A 134 18.30 -3.43 -14.57
C PRO A 134 17.56 -4.16 -15.69
N PRO A 135 18.00 -4.03 -16.94
CA PRO A 135 17.35 -4.76 -18.04
C PRO A 135 17.35 -6.25 -17.76
N PRO A 136 16.30 -6.96 -18.17
CA PRO A 136 16.26 -8.40 -17.99
C PRO A 136 17.42 -9.05 -18.71
N ALA A 137 17.99 -10.05 -18.06
CA ALA A 137 19.11 -10.81 -18.63
C ALA A 137 18.67 -11.60 -19.86
#